data_d1b033e5a57aa2066c3794c097e5f218
#
_entry.id   d1b033e5a57aa2066c3794c097e5f218
#
_cell.length_a   1.000
_cell.length_b   1.000
_cell.length_c   1.000
_cell.angle_alpha   90.00
_cell.angle_beta   90.00
_cell.angle_gamma   90.00
#
_symmetry.space_group_name_H-M   'P 1'
#
loop_
_entity.id
_entity.type
_entity.pdbx_description
1 polymer ?
#
loop_
_entity_poly.entity_id
_entity_poly.type
_entity_poly.pdbx_seq_one_letter_code
_entity_poly.pdbx_strand_id
1 'polypeptide(L)'
;MPDPAFTFQRCLVTGGAGFLGINLVRYLLERGHEVVSLDIAPFDYPERDRITVVDGDIRDRAAVDRAIAGCDMVVHCAAALPLYTAEEIYSTDLDGTRTVLEAAVAAGLERAVHVSSTAVYGIPDHHPLVEDD
;
A
#
# COMPACT_ATOMS: atom_id res chain seq x y z
N MET A 1 -7.01 15.25 11.14
CA MET A 1 -8.44 14.86 11.30
C MET A 1 -8.90 14.18 10.02
N PRO A 2 -9.54 13.02 10.12
CA PRO A 2 -10.14 12.44 8.92
C PRO A 2 -11.24 13.37 8.41
N ASP A 3 -11.32 13.50 7.08
CA ASP A 3 -12.40 14.21 6.43
C ASP A 3 -13.70 13.42 6.62
N PRO A 4 -14.71 13.93 7.36
CA PRO A 4 -15.93 13.20 7.61
C PRO A 4 -16.78 12.98 6.36
N ALA A 5 -16.50 13.71 5.27
CA ALA A 5 -17.17 13.54 4.00
C ALA A 5 -16.51 12.48 3.10
N PHE A 6 -15.30 12.04 3.46
CA PHE A 6 -14.59 11.04 2.65
C PHE A 6 -15.17 9.64 2.90
N THR A 7 -15.62 9.02 1.83
CA THR A 7 -16.05 7.63 1.81
C THR A 7 -15.42 6.93 0.63
N PHE A 8 -15.21 5.62 0.74
CA PHE A 8 -14.69 4.81 -0.36
C PHE A 8 -15.37 3.45 -0.39
N GLN A 9 -15.41 2.83 -1.57
CA GLN A 9 -15.95 1.48 -1.76
C GLN A 9 -14.86 0.47 -2.03
N ARG A 10 -13.89 0.81 -2.88
CA ARG A 10 -12.87 -0.12 -3.35
C ARG A 10 -11.48 0.41 -3.06
N CYS A 11 -10.70 -0.37 -2.32
CA CYS A 11 -9.36 -0.01 -1.88
C CYS A 11 -8.31 -0.96 -2.46
N LEU A 12 -7.27 -0.37 -3.06
CA LEU A 12 -6.06 -1.11 -3.38
C LEU A 12 -5.14 -1.14 -2.16
N VAL A 13 -4.71 -2.34 -1.78
CA VAL A 13 -3.67 -2.55 -0.76
C VAL A 13 -2.44 -3.08 -1.46
N THR A 14 -1.39 -2.28 -1.57
CA THR A 14 -0.09 -2.79 -2.03
C THR A 14 0.60 -3.48 -0.88
N GLY A 15 1.30 -4.57 -1.16
CA GLY A 15 1.85 -5.41 -0.09
C GLY A 15 0.75 -6.18 0.66
N GLY A 16 -0.35 -6.49 -0.01
CA GLY A 16 -1.52 -7.13 0.59
C GLY A 16 -1.27 -8.52 1.16
N ALA A 17 -0.23 -9.22 0.70
CA ALA A 17 0.15 -10.53 1.21
C ALA A 17 1.11 -10.47 2.39
N GLY A 18 1.60 -9.29 2.76
CA GLY A 18 2.46 -9.09 3.93
C GLY A 18 1.68 -9.02 5.23
N PHE A 19 2.40 -8.87 6.36
CA PHE A 19 1.79 -8.87 7.68
C PHE A 19 0.79 -7.72 7.88
N LEU A 20 1.20 -6.49 7.61
CA LEU A 20 0.30 -5.34 7.69
C LEU A 20 -0.82 -5.46 6.65
N GLY A 21 -0.46 -5.86 5.43
CA GLY A 21 -1.40 -5.96 4.32
C GLY A 21 -2.54 -6.92 4.58
N ILE A 22 -2.26 -8.15 5.03
CA ILE A 22 -3.33 -9.13 5.30
C ILE A 22 -4.25 -8.66 6.43
N ASN A 23 -3.70 -8.05 7.47
CA ASN A 23 -4.51 -7.53 8.56
C ASN A 23 -5.41 -6.38 8.09
N LEU A 24 -4.89 -5.51 7.22
CA LEU A 24 -5.68 -4.44 6.62
C LEU A 24 -6.76 -4.98 5.69
N VAL A 25 -6.45 -5.98 4.87
CA VAL A 25 -7.42 -6.65 3.99
C VAL A 25 -8.60 -7.17 4.82
N ARG A 26 -8.32 -7.88 5.91
CA ARG A 26 -9.37 -8.40 6.80
C ARG A 26 -10.20 -7.29 7.42
N TYR A 27 -9.55 -6.26 7.90
CA TYR A 27 -10.20 -5.08 8.47
C TYR A 27 -11.18 -4.43 7.49
N LEU A 28 -10.75 -4.23 6.24
CA LEU A 28 -11.56 -3.62 5.20
C LEU A 28 -12.75 -4.50 4.79
N LEU A 29 -12.52 -5.81 4.66
CA LEU A 29 -13.59 -6.76 4.35
C LEU A 29 -14.67 -6.80 5.42
N GLU A 30 -14.30 -6.78 6.70
CA GLU A 30 -15.24 -6.74 7.81
C GLU A 30 -16.15 -5.50 7.77
N ARG A 31 -15.66 -4.42 7.16
CA ARG A 31 -16.42 -3.16 7.02
C ARG A 31 -17.15 -3.03 5.69
N GLY A 32 -17.18 -4.10 4.90
CA GLY A 32 -17.95 -4.15 3.67
C GLY A 32 -17.29 -3.50 2.46
N HIS A 33 -16.00 -3.20 2.54
CA HIS A 33 -15.26 -2.65 1.40
C HIS A 33 -14.84 -3.73 0.42
N GLU A 34 -14.76 -3.37 -0.85
CA GLU A 34 -14.09 -4.17 -1.87
C GLU A 34 -12.58 -3.94 -1.78
N VAL A 35 -11.81 -5.00 -1.93
CA VAL A 35 -10.36 -4.96 -1.75
C VAL A 35 -9.65 -5.56 -2.95
N VAL A 36 -8.61 -4.88 -3.41
CA VAL A 36 -7.63 -5.39 -4.37
C VAL A 36 -6.29 -5.50 -3.66
N SER A 37 -5.63 -6.65 -3.78
CA SER A 37 -4.26 -6.86 -3.27
C SER A 37 -3.29 -6.88 -4.45
N LEU A 38 -2.22 -6.11 -4.34
CA LEU A 38 -1.08 -6.16 -5.26
C LEU A 38 0.18 -6.52 -4.47
N ASP A 39 0.78 -7.64 -4.79
CA ASP A 39 2.01 -8.11 -4.15
C ASP A 39 2.82 -8.98 -5.11
N ILE A 40 4.13 -9.00 -4.93
CA ILE A 40 5.02 -9.94 -5.62
C ILE A 40 4.91 -11.34 -5.02
N ALA A 41 4.56 -11.44 -3.72
CA ALA A 41 4.31 -12.70 -3.05
C ALA A 41 2.90 -13.21 -3.35
N PRO A 42 2.69 -14.54 -3.40
CA PRO A 42 1.35 -15.09 -3.56
C PRO A 42 0.47 -14.75 -2.37
N PHE A 43 -0.80 -14.45 -2.66
CA PHE A 43 -1.80 -14.23 -1.61
C PHE A 43 -2.37 -15.59 -1.19
N ASP A 44 -1.77 -16.19 -0.18
CA ASP A 44 -2.08 -17.54 0.29
C ASP A 44 -2.84 -17.49 1.63
N TYR A 45 -4.02 -16.87 1.58
CA TYR A 45 -4.91 -16.72 2.74
C TYR A 45 -6.36 -17.06 2.35
N PRO A 46 -7.21 -17.47 3.31
CA PRO A 46 -8.62 -17.81 3.02
C PRO A 46 -9.42 -16.70 2.35
N GLU A 47 -9.05 -15.45 2.57
CA GLU A 47 -9.72 -14.27 2.02
C GLU A 47 -9.52 -14.11 0.50
N ARG A 48 -8.66 -14.93 -0.12
CA ARG A 48 -8.37 -14.87 -1.56
C ARG A 48 -9.61 -14.85 -2.43
N ASP A 49 -10.62 -15.63 -2.06
CA ASP A 49 -11.86 -15.75 -2.84
C ASP A 49 -12.81 -14.55 -2.65
N ARG A 50 -12.51 -13.67 -1.72
CA ARG A 50 -13.33 -12.50 -1.36
C ARG A 50 -12.74 -11.19 -1.84
N ILE A 51 -11.57 -11.20 -2.46
CA ILE A 51 -10.86 -10.03 -2.96
C ILE A 51 -10.42 -10.24 -4.39
N THR A 52 -9.97 -9.18 -5.03
CA THR A 52 -9.25 -9.28 -6.30
C THR A 52 -7.76 -9.37 -6.01
N VAL A 53 -7.10 -10.43 -6.48
CA VAL A 53 -5.66 -10.63 -6.30
C VAL A 53 -4.95 -10.32 -7.60
N VAL A 54 -3.99 -9.40 -7.55
CA VAL A 54 -3.09 -9.07 -8.65
C VAL A 54 -1.68 -9.43 -8.22
N ASP A 55 -1.07 -10.39 -8.90
CA ASP A 55 0.33 -10.72 -8.71
C ASP A 55 1.18 -9.76 -9.56
N GLY A 56 2.03 -9.01 -8.92
CA GLY A 56 2.85 -8.05 -9.64
C GLY A 56 3.72 -7.19 -8.74
N ASP A 57 4.61 -6.46 -9.37
CA ASP A 57 5.60 -5.60 -8.71
C ASP A 57 5.14 -4.14 -8.81
N ILE A 58 5.24 -3.40 -7.71
CA ILE A 58 4.89 -1.96 -7.69
C ILE A 58 5.80 -1.13 -8.61
N ARG A 59 6.96 -1.62 -8.98
CA ARG A 59 7.85 -0.98 -9.97
C ARG A 59 7.36 -1.14 -11.41
N ASP A 60 6.44 -2.07 -11.65
CA ASP A 60 5.82 -2.31 -12.95
C ASP A 60 4.53 -1.51 -13.06
N ARG A 61 4.56 -0.41 -13.83
CA ARG A 61 3.41 0.49 -14.00
C ARG A 61 2.20 -0.25 -14.55
N ALA A 62 2.38 -1.20 -15.47
CA ALA A 62 1.26 -1.94 -16.03
C ALA A 62 0.54 -2.79 -14.97
N ALA A 63 1.29 -3.41 -14.06
CA ALA A 63 0.71 -4.17 -12.94
C ALA A 63 -0.05 -3.26 -11.99
N VAL A 64 0.53 -2.08 -11.67
CA VAL A 64 -0.12 -1.09 -10.81
C VAL A 64 -1.41 -0.57 -11.47
N ASP A 65 -1.38 -0.26 -12.74
CA ASP A 65 -2.56 0.23 -13.48
C ASP A 65 -3.69 -0.82 -13.48
N ARG A 66 -3.36 -2.11 -13.63
CA ARG A 66 -4.36 -3.19 -13.53
C ARG A 66 -4.97 -3.27 -12.15
N ALA A 67 -4.14 -3.17 -11.11
CA ALA A 67 -4.60 -3.29 -9.74
C ALA A 67 -5.45 -2.11 -9.29
N ILE A 68 -5.09 -0.89 -9.72
CA ILE A 68 -5.74 0.35 -9.27
C ILE A 68 -7.04 0.66 -10.02
N ALA A 69 -7.30 -0.04 -11.12
CA ALA A 69 -8.48 0.19 -11.93
C ALA A 69 -9.77 0.01 -11.11
N GLY A 70 -10.64 1.03 -11.12
CA GLY A 70 -11.90 1.03 -10.37
C GLY A 70 -11.75 1.26 -8.86
N CYS A 71 -10.56 1.52 -8.36
CA CYS A 71 -10.35 1.85 -6.95
C CYS A 71 -10.62 3.32 -6.67
N ASP A 72 -11.10 3.61 -5.45
CA ASP A 72 -11.30 4.96 -4.94
C ASP A 72 -10.11 5.42 -4.10
N MET A 73 -9.39 4.47 -3.53
CA MET A 73 -8.35 4.70 -2.55
C MET A 73 -7.23 3.68 -2.71
N VAL A 74 -6.02 4.06 -2.37
CA VAL A 74 -4.89 3.15 -2.21
C VAL A 74 -4.26 3.31 -0.84
N VAL A 75 -3.94 2.19 -0.20
CA VAL A 75 -3.06 2.13 0.96
C VAL A 75 -1.77 1.43 0.53
N HIS A 76 -0.70 2.19 0.50
CA HIS A 76 0.59 1.70 0.02
C HIS A 76 1.42 1.18 1.18
N CYS A 77 1.46 -0.16 1.31
CA CYS A 77 2.20 -0.87 2.35
C CYS A 77 3.43 -1.63 1.81
N ALA A 78 3.53 -1.78 0.48
CA ALA A 78 4.62 -2.53 -0.12
C ALA A 78 5.96 -1.83 0.08
N ALA A 79 6.95 -2.57 0.53
CA ALA A 79 8.31 -2.10 0.73
C ALA A 79 9.29 -3.26 0.64
N ALA A 80 10.55 -2.97 0.29
CA ALA A 80 11.61 -3.96 0.34
C ALA A 80 12.05 -4.19 1.78
N LEU A 81 12.39 -5.43 2.10
CA LEU A 81 12.90 -5.80 3.42
C LEU A 81 14.38 -5.37 3.57
N PRO A 82 14.84 -5.12 4.81
CA PRO A 82 16.22 -4.68 5.04
C PRO A 82 17.30 -5.65 4.56
N LEU A 83 16.94 -6.94 4.35
CA LEU A 83 17.88 -7.96 3.85
C LEU A 83 18.09 -7.92 2.33
N TYR A 84 17.34 -7.09 1.61
CA TYR A 84 17.49 -6.92 0.18
C TYR A 84 18.73 -6.04 -0.10
N THR A 85 19.19 -6.07 -1.35
CA THR A 85 20.30 -5.18 -1.76
C THR A 85 19.88 -3.71 -1.68
N ALA A 86 20.85 -2.80 -1.54
CA ALA A 86 20.58 -1.36 -1.54
C ALA A 86 19.83 -0.91 -2.81
N GLU A 87 20.21 -1.48 -3.97
CA GLU A 87 19.54 -1.19 -5.23
C GLU A 87 18.09 -1.63 -5.25
N GLU A 88 17.78 -2.83 -4.74
CA GLU A 88 16.42 -3.34 -4.62
C GLU A 88 15.59 -2.51 -3.66
N ILE A 89 16.17 -2.11 -2.52
CA ILE A 89 15.49 -1.23 -1.56
C ILE A 89 15.18 0.11 -2.21
N TYR A 90 16.13 0.71 -2.88
CA TYR A 90 15.95 2.01 -3.53
C TYR A 90 14.90 1.96 -4.64
N SER A 91 15.00 0.97 -5.53
CA SER A 91 14.07 0.83 -6.63
C SER A 91 12.65 0.52 -6.15
N THR A 92 12.51 -0.29 -5.11
CA THR A 92 11.19 -0.65 -4.57
C THR A 92 10.60 0.50 -3.76
N ASP A 93 11.36 1.04 -2.81
CA ASP A 93 10.81 2.00 -1.85
C ASP A 93 10.68 3.41 -2.45
N LEU A 94 11.57 3.80 -3.34
CA LEU A 94 11.51 5.11 -4.00
C LEU A 94 10.75 5.04 -5.33
N ASP A 95 11.26 4.26 -6.29
CA ASP A 95 10.67 4.22 -7.63
C ASP A 95 9.30 3.52 -7.62
N GLY A 96 9.15 2.45 -6.84
CA GLY A 96 7.88 1.76 -6.68
C GLY A 96 6.81 2.66 -6.05
N THR A 97 7.15 3.41 -5.02
CA THR A 97 6.23 4.38 -4.39
C THR A 97 5.83 5.46 -5.39
N ARG A 98 6.78 6.00 -6.15
CA ARG A 98 6.49 6.98 -7.20
C ARG A 98 5.51 6.40 -8.23
N THR A 99 5.74 5.19 -8.69
CA THR A 99 4.88 4.50 -9.65
C THR A 99 3.45 4.38 -9.13
N VAL A 100 3.29 3.96 -7.88
CA VAL A 100 1.97 3.83 -7.24
C VAL A 100 1.26 5.18 -7.13
N LEU A 101 1.95 6.21 -6.67
CA LEU A 101 1.35 7.55 -6.51
C LEU A 101 1.01 8.20 -7.85
N GLU A 102 1.88 8.07 -8.85
CA GLU A 102 1.58 8.58 -10.20
C GLU A 102 0.38 7.84 -10.82
N ALA A 103 0.28 6.53 -10.63
CA ALA A 103 -0.87 5.77 -11.09
C ALA A 103 -2.16 6.19 -10.37
N ALA A 104 -2.09 6.47 -9.07
CA ALA A 104 -3.23 6.97 -8.29
C ALA A 104 -3.72 8.32 -8.81
N VAL A 105 -2.82 9.25 -9.11
CA VAL A 105 -3.16 10.54 -9.70
C VAL A 105 -3.79 10.35 -11.08
N ALA A 106 -3.19 9.54 -11.95
CA ALA A 106 -3.69 9.30 -13.29
C ALA A 106 -5.07 8.62 -13.29
N ALA A 107 -5.34 7.74 -12.33
CA ALA A 107 -6.63 7.08 -12.18
C ALA A 107 -7.68 7.95 -11.46
N GLY A 108 -7.31 9.11 -10.94
CA GLY A 108 -8.22 10.03 -10.27
C GLY A 108 -8.67 9.54 -8.90
N LEU A 109 -7.85 8.78 -8.17
CA LEU A 109 -8.19 8.35 -6.82
C LEU A 109 -8.36 9.55 -5.89
N GLU A 110 -9.35 9.46 -5.02
CA GLU A 110 -9.64 10.53 -4.06
C GLU A 110 -8.62 10.59 -2.93
N ARG A 111 -8.00 9.44 -2.58
CA ARG A 111 -7.05 9.39 -1.47
C ARG A 111 -6.00 8.30 -1.66
N ALA A 112 -4.79 8.65 -1.27
CA ALA A 112 -3.69 7.71 -1.10
C ALA A 112 -3.16 7.81 0.32
N VAL A 113 -2.98 6.67 0.98
CA VAL A 113 -2.33 6.59 2.28
C VAL A 113 -0.99 5.88 2.08
N HIS A 114 0.09 6.57 2.40
CA HIS A 114 1.43 6.01 2.33
C HIS A 114 1.89 5.60 3.74
N VAL A 115 2.23 4.33 3.88
CA VAL A 115 2.80 3.81 5.12
C VAL A 115 4.31 4.08 5.10
N SER A 116 4.75 4.99 5.94
CA SER A 116 6.15 5.34 6.11
C SER A 116 6.75 4.59 7.31
N SER A 117 7.85 5.09 7.84
CA SER A 117 8.55 4.48 8.96
C SER A 117 9.07 5.57 9.89
N THR A 118 9.07 5.30 11.20
CA THR A 118 9.74 6.17 12.17
C THR A 118 11.25 6.25 11.97
N ALA A 119 11.81 5.36 11.16
CA ALA A 119 13.22 5.42 10.77
C ALA A 119 13.61 6.73 10.05
N VAL A 120 12.64 7.48 9.52
CA VAL A 120 12.90 8.80 8.90
C VAL A 120 13.46 9.82 9.91
N TYR A 121 13.21 9.63 11.20
CA TYR A 121 13.75 10.50 12.26
C TYR A 121 15.20 10.18 12.62
N GLY A 122 15.76 9.08 12.12
CA GLY A 122 17.10 8.64 12.52
C GLY A 122 17.13 8.08 13.93
N ILE A 123 18.24 8.27 14.63
CA ILE A 123 18.39 7.88 16.02
C ILE A 123 17.96 9.05 16.89
N PRO A 124 16.84 8.97 17.61
CA PRO A 124 16.32 10.09 18.39
C PRO A 124 17.10 10.28 19.68
N ASP A 125 17.17 11.51 20.12
CA ASP A 125 17.76 11.89 21.42
C ASP A 125 16.71 12.13 22.51
N HIS A 126 15.41 11.98 22.15
CA HIS A 126 14.29 12.17 23.08
C HIS A 126 13.10 11.26 22.70
N HIS A 127 12.19 11.11 23.61
CA HIS A 127 10.93 10.37 23.45
C HIS A 127 9.79 11.05 24.22
N PRO A 128 8.54 10.97 23.75
CA PRO A 128 8.13 10.39 22.48
C PRO A 128 8.51 11.25 21.28
N LEU A 129 8.60 10.62 20.11
CA LEU A 129 8.71 11.34 18.84
C LEU A 129 7.35 11.91 18.46
N VAL A 130 7.35 13.10 17.87
CA VAL A 130 6.15 13.76 17.35
C VAL A 130 6.38 14.22 15.90
N GLU A 131 5.30 14.58 15.22
CA GLU A 131 5.33 14.90 13.79
C GLU A 131 6.22 16.10 13.45
N ASP A 132 6.46 17.00 14.41
CA ASP A 132 7.31 18.17 14.22
C ASP A 132 8.81 17.87 14.40
N ASP A 133 9.17 16.65 14.80
CA ASP A 133 10.57 16.26 14.95
C ASP A 133 11.23 16.01 13.60
#